data_fa7c4ce3f8860662cd9b54c88dc3c713
#
_entry.id   fa7c4ce3f8860662cd9b54c88dc3c713
#
_cell.length_a   1.000
_cell.length_b   1.000
_cell.length_c   1.000
_cell.angle_alpha   90.00
_cell.angle_beta   90.00
_cell.angle_gamma   90.00
#
_symmetry.space_group_name_H-M   'P 1'
#
loop_
_entity.id
_entity.type
_entity.pdbx_description
1 polymer ?
#
loop_
_entity_poly.entity_id
_entity_poly.type
_entity_poly.pdbx_seq_one_letter_code
_entity_poly.pdbx_strand_id
1 'polypeptide(L)'
;MSNYFYDMVPREELERMPYLPTLGEFVDWMGKTYADLPALSDLTNTITYKEMCERIARRRAFINGLGLPKGSHIAIFDRNSQDAIELFFAITSAGYVAMFLPASLPEMAVVGSCMKFDIAAIFVREEFMPLTAKLQNVKVLPAASIAEESAPVTIVDKEQPAAIFFTGGTTGSPKGAVLSHRAFMRGGYNAIFKPGKVIGVHRYIALLPLSHVFGIIAGTMGCFYTGNLLFTCEDMKATIGKLPVIKPTLLVIVPGICDILAGLVKMYGPQFLGGQLRMIISGAANVPPRLVNIFSGLGVEFCFGYGLTETANLTSANADAVAHPTSIGKIYPGQETKIVDGELWVKGDNLFSGYYKDPARTAEALTEDGWLRTGDLCHFDEDGYLYITGRIKNLIILSNGENVSPEALEEPFYADPCVRDAMVKEDSLMGKQVIAVEILPFMPAFDGKPWEEVEDYMAKLVKKINADLPTTHQIMKVTVRKEDFKRTGSMKVARV
;
A
#
# COMPACT_ATOMS: atom_id res chain seq x y z
N MET A 1 20.35 2.22 -20.27
CA MET A 1 19.25 2.06 -19.28
C MET A 1 18.39 3.32 -19.39
N SER A 2 17.08 3.21 -19.55
CA SER A 2 16.22 4.37 -19.72
C SER A 2 16.21 5.21 -18.46
N ASN A 3 16.34 6.52 -18.59
CA ASN A 3 16.21 7.50 -17.50
C ASN A 3 14.73 7.68 -17.07
N TYR A 4 13.86 6.71 -17.37
CA TYR A 4 12.40 6.78 -17.25
C TYR A 4 11.94 7.49 -15.96
N PHE A 5 12.44 7.08 -14.79
CA PHE A 5 12.06 7.70 -13.52
C PHE A 5 12.70 9.08 -13.32
N TYR A 6 13.97 9.23 -13.67
CA TYR A 6 14.69 10.51 -13.52
C TYR A 6 14.18 11.57 -14.47
N ASP A 7 13.64 11.17 -15.63
CA ASP A 7 13.04 12.10 -16.62
C ASP A 7 11.64 12.58 -16.19
N MET A 8 10.99 11.91 -15.21
CA MET A 8 9.69 12.33 -14.70
C MET A 8 9.75 13.61 -13.85
N VAL A 9 10.83 13.78 -13.08
CA VAL A 9 10.97 14.85 -12.09
C VAL A 9 11.99 15.87 -12.63
N PRO A 10 11.71 17.19 -12.56
CA PRO A 10 12.68 18.20 -12.91
C PRO A 10 14.02 18.01 -12.19
N ARG A 11 15.12 18.08 -12.94
CA ARG A 11 16.47 17.84 -12.42
C ARG A 11 16.80 18.71 -11.21
N GLU A 12 16.42 19.99 -11.26
CA GLU A 12 16.60 20.95 -10.16
C GLU A 12 15.92 20.55 -8.86
N GLU A 13 14.80 19.80 -8.95
CA GLU A 13 14.11 19.27 -7.78
C GLU A 13 14.77 17.98 -7.28
N LEU A 14 15.23 17.09 -8.18
CA LEU A 14 15.99 15.89 -7.81
C LEU A 14 17.27 16.21 -7.05
N GLU A 15 17.99 17.25 -7.47
CA GLU A 15 19.23 17.68 -6.81
C GLU A 15 18.98 18.21 -5.37
N ARG A 16 17.75 18.61 -5.04
CA ARG A 16 17.33 19.04 -3.70
C ARG A 16 16.86 17.89 -2.81
N MET A 17 16.64 16.70 -3.35
CA MET A 17 16.12 15.53 -2.64
C MET A 17 17.18 14.41 -2.60
N PRO A 18 18.18 14.47 -1.72
CA PRO A 18 19.22 13.46 -1.64
C PRO A 18 18.65 12.12 -1.12
N TYR A 19 19.26 11.02 -1.53
CA TYR A 19 19.03 9.75 -0.86
C TYR A 19 19.66 9.78 0.54
N LEU A 20 18.84 9.52 1.56
CA LEU A 20 19.25 9.52 2.96
C LEU A 20 19.23 8.09 3.51
N PRO A 21 20.25 7.67 4.28
CA PRO A 21 20.39 6.28 4.70
C PRO A 21 19.47 5.89 5.86
N THR A 22 19.06 6.85 6.71
CA THR A 22 18.27 6.59 7.92
C THR A 22 17.07 7.52 8.07
N LEU A 23 16.04 7.05 8.77
CA LEU A 23 14.86 7.86 9.11
C LEU A 23 15.22 9.04 10.04
N GLY A 24 16.25 8.90 10.87
CA GLY A 24 16.73 10.01 11.70
C GLY A 24 17.29 11.16 10.87
N GLU A 25 18.18 10.86 9.93
CA GLU A 25 18.72 11.86 8.99
C GLU A 25 17.60 12.48 8.13
N PHE A 26 16.59 11.68 7.74
CA PHE A 26 15.45 12.18 7.01
C PHE A 26 14.63 13.21 7.81
N VAL A 27 14.38 12.96 9.10
CA VAL A 27 13.68 13.93 9.98
C VAL A 27 14.45 15.23 10.10
N ASP A 28 15.78 15.15 10.31
CA ASP A 28 16.61 16.35 10.41
C ASP A 28 16.68 17.13 9.08
N TRP A 29 16.76 16.41 7.96
CA TRP A 29 16.82 17.01 6.63
C TRP A 29 15.51 17.71 6.26
N MET A 30 14.36 17.06 6.44
CA MET A 30 13.07 17.66 6.06
C MET A 30 12.73 18.88 6.92
N GLY A 31 13.07 18.83 8.23
CA GLY A 31 12.86 19.94 9.14
C GLY A 31 13.71 21.19 8.83
N LYS A 32 14.89 21.00 8.22
CA LYS A 32 15.77 22.10 7.76
C LYS A 32 15.38 22.57 6.37
N THR A 33 15.10 21.64 5.45
CA THR A 33 14.90 21.95 4.03
C THR A 33 13.55 22.59 3.76
N TYR A 34 12.50 22.16 4.48
CA TYR A 34 11.12 22.58 4.29
C TYR A 34 10.53 23.33 5.49
N ALA A 35 11.36 23.88 6.39
CA ALA A 35 11.00 24.42 7.68
C ALA A 35 9.67 25.18 7.71
N ASP A 36 9.48 26.12 6.80
CA ASP A 36 8.33 27.04 6.77
C ASP A 36 7.13 26.55 5.94
N LEU A 37 7.30 25.39 5.24
CA LEU A 37 6.20 24.82 4.49
C LEU A 37 5.19 24.11 5.42
N PRO A 38 3.89 24.11 5.09
CA PRO A 38 2.89 23.33 5.82
C PRO A 38 3.16 21.82 5.64
N ALA A 39 3.18 21.07 6.74
CA ALA A 39 3.50 19.65 6.77
C ALA A 39 2.28 18.76 7.03
N LEU A 40 1.57 19.02 8.13
CA LEU A 40 0.43 18.22 8.59
C LEU A 40 -0.78 19.10 8.87
N SER A 41 -1.97 18.59 8.55
CA SER A 41 -3.24 19.22 8.88
C SER A 41 -4.30 18.18 9.27
N ASP A 42 -5.09 18.50 10.30
CA ASP A 42 -6.30 17.76 10.68
C ASP A 42 -7.60 18.51 10.27
N LEU A 43 -7.48 19.54 9.43
CA LEU A 43 -8.50 20.50 9.00
C LEU A 43 -8.84 21.58 10.03
N THR A 44 -8.48 21.44 11.29
CA THR A 44 -8.66 22.47 12.33
C THR A 44 -7.36 23.21 12.59
N ASN A 45 -6.26 22.48 12.52
CA ASN A 45 -4.92 23.01 12.73
C ASN A 45 -3.98 22.51 11.63
N THR A 46 -3.08 23.38 11.18
CA THR A 46 -2.00 23.05 10.23
C THR A 46 -0.68 23.46 10.84
N ILE A 47 0.26 22.51 10.91
CA ILE A 47 1.60 22.74 11.43
C ILE A 47 2.64 22.68 10.30
N THR A 48 3.70 23.46 10.46
CA THR A 48 4.84 23.48 9.53
C THR A 48 5.76 22.28 9.73
N TYR A 49 6.68 22.03 8.77
CA TYR A 49 7.73 21.02 8.93
C TYR A 49 8.59 21.28 10.15
N LYS A 50 8.91 22.54 10.43
CA LYS A 50 9.68 22.93 11.63
C LYS A 50 8.95 22.51 12.90
N GLU A 51 7.68 22.90 13.06
CA GLU A 51 6.86 22.55 14.21
C GLU A 51 6.67 21.04 14.35
N MET A 52 6.43 20.33 13.26
CA MET A 52 6.34 18.86 13.25
C MET A 52 7.64 18.21 13.75
N CYS A 53 8.80 18.64 13.24
CA CYS A 53 10.10 18.08 13.63
C CYS A 53 10.47 18.42 15.08
N GLU A 54 10.07 19.59 15.58
CA GLU A 54 10.21 19.95 17.01
C GLU A 54 9.36 19.03 17.89
N ARG A 55 8.11 18.76 17.50
CA ARG A 55 7.23 17.80 18.21
C ARG A 55 7.80 16.38 18.18
N ILE A 56 8.32 15.93 17.01
CA ILE A 56 9.03 14.64 16.90
C ILE A 56 10.23 14.57 17.85
N ALA A 57 11.03 15.65 17.95
CA ALA A 57 12.18 15.70 18.84
C ALA A 57 11.79 15.65 20.34
N ARG A 58 10.68 16.26 20.72
CA ARG A 58 10.10 16.20 22.07
C ARG A 58 9.53 14.82 22.39
N ARG A 59 8.85 14.16 21.43
CA ARG A 59 8.40 12.77 21.58
C ARG A 59 9.59 11.81 21.71
N ARG A 60 10.65 12.05 20.96
CA ARG A 60 11.91 11.29 21.06
C ARG A 60 12.54 11.41 22.45
N ALA A 61 12.52 12.61 23.05
CA ALA A 61 12.95 12.80 24.43
C ALA A 61 12.10 11.99 25.42
N PHE A 62 10.78 12.03 25.28
CA PHE A 62 9.86 11.23 26.09
C PHE A 62 10.16 9.73 25.97
N ILE A 63 10.32 9.21 24.74
CA ILE A 63 10.63 7.80 24.48
C ILE A 63 11.96 7.38 25.09
N ASN A 64 13.00 8.23 24.95
CA ASN A 64 14.30 7.98 25.59
C ASN A 64 14.19 7.92 27.14
N GLY A 65 13.32 8.74 27.73
CA GLY A 65 13.04 8.73 29.17
C GLY A 65 12.37 7.45 29.69
N LEU A 66 11.83 6.58 28.79
CA LEU A 66 11.26 5.29 29.20
C LEU A 66 12.32 4.28 29.71
N GLY A 67 13.60 4.51 29.43
CA GLY A 67 14.71 3.65 29.86
C GLY A 67 14.70 2.26 29.17
N LEU A 68 14.12 2.14 27.98
CA LEU A 68 14.13 0.89 27.23
C LEU A 68 15.48 0.66 26.55
N PRO A 69 15.94 -0.60 26.43
CA PRO A 69 17.10 -0.93 25.60
C PRO A 69 16.90 -0.46 24.15
N LYS A 70 17.93 0.09 23.50
CA LYS A 70 17.87 0.44 22.07
C LYS A 70 17.53 -0.78 21.24
N GLY A 71 16.79 -0.58 20.15
CA GLY A 71 16.26 -1.67 19.34
C GLY A 71 15.02 -2.34 19.92
N SER A 72 14.53 -1.96 21.12
CA SER A 72 13.23 -2.45 21.62
C SER A 72 12.10 -2.08 20.66
N HIS A 73 11.10 -2.96 20.57
CA HIS A 73 9.94 -2.73 19.73
C HIS A 73 8.90 -1.90 20.46
N ILE A 74 8.43 -0.85 19.80
CA ILE A 74 7.41 0.06 20.33
C ILE A 74 6.23 0.09 19.36
N ALA A 75 5.06 -0.27 19.86
CA ALA A 75 3.84 -0.26 19.06
C ALA A 75 3.14 1.10 19.08
N ILE A 76 2.43 1.39 18.00
CA ILE A 76 1.51 2.52 17.84
C ILE A 76 0.14 1.95 17.55
N PHE A 77 -0.84 2.18 18.44
CA PHE A 77 -2.21 1.75 18.29
C PHE A 77 -3.13 2.97 18.22
N ASP A 78 -3.23 3.51 17.03
CA ASP A 78 -3.94 4.76 16.73
C ASP A 78 -4.56 4.69 15.32
N ARG A 79 -5.37 5.68 14.99
CA ARG A 79 -5.84 5.95 13.63
C ARG A 79 -4.75 6.68 12.83
N ASN A 80 -5.06 7.11 11.62
CA ASN A 80 -4.14 7.95 10.82
C ASN A 80 -4.15 9.40 11.34
N SER A 81 -3.67 9.58 12.57
CA SER A 81 -3.61 10.86 13.29
C SER A 81 -2.25 11.55 13.15
N GLN A 82 -2.16 12.81 13.56
CA GLN A 82 -0.88 13.52 13.69
C GLN A 82 0.03 12.82 14.69
N ASP A 83 -0.53 12.39 15.83
CA ASP A 83 0.22 11.69 16.88
C ASP A 83 0.86 10.40 16.36
N ALA A 84 0.11 9.60 15.58
CA ALA A 84 0.60 8.35 15.00
C ALA A 84 1.79 8.58 14.06
N ILE A 85 1.72 9.61 13.22
CA ILE A 85 2.79 9.96 12.28
C ILE A 85 4.03 10.46 13.03
N GLU A 86 3.86 11.39 13.96
CA GLU A 86 4.96 11.92 14.77
C GLU A 86 5.63 10.84 15.63
N LEU A 87 4.84 9.92 16.23
CA LEU A 87 5.35 8.79 17.01
C LEU A 87 6.20 7.85 16.16
N PHE A 88 5.78 7.54 14.94
CA PHE A 88 6.56 6.69 14.04
C PHE A 88 7.97 7.26 13.82
N PHE A 89 8.06 8.54 13.46
CA PHE A 89 9.34 9.18 13.26
C PHE A 89 10.14 9.37 14.56
N ALA A 90 9.47 9.62 15.69
CA ALA A 90 10.12 9.74 16.98
C ALA A 90 10.73 8.41 17.44
N ILE A 91 9.98 7.29 17.32
CA ILE A 91 10.45 5.94 17.67
C ILE A 91 11.67 5.55 16.83
N THR A 92 11.54 5.66 15.51
CA THR A 92 12.59 5.23 14.58
C THR A 92 13.84 6.11 14.68
N SER A 93 13.69 7.44 14.81
CA SER A 93 14.81 8.36 14.98
C SER A 93 15.42 8.35 16.40
N ALA A 94 14.77 7.70 17.36
CA ALA A 94 15.32 7.41 18.68
C ALA A 94 16.09 6.08 18.73
N GLY A 95 16.18 5.32 17.63
CA GLY A 95 16.87 4.03 17.57
C GLY A 95 16.07 2.87 18.14
N TYR A 96 14.74 2.94 18.05
CA TYR A 96 13.80 1.86 18.38
C TYR A 96 13.09 1.37 17.12
N VAL A 97 12.44 0.22 17.21
CA VAL A 97 11.69 -0.40 16.10
C VAL A 97 10.22 -0.06 16.24
N ALA A 98 9.65 0.62 15.26
CA ALA A 98 8.25 0.99 15.25
C ALA A 98 7.37 -0.15 14.71
N MET A 99 6.16 -0.31 15.27
CA MET A 99 5.17 -1.22 14.76
C MET A 99 3.77 -0.61 14.86
N PHE A 100 3.12 -0.36 13.74
CA PHE A 100 1.72 0.03 13.75
C PHE A 100 0.82 -1.19 13.96
N LEU A 101 -0.10 -1.09 14.92
CA LEU A 101 -1.21 -2.03 15.05
C LEU A 101 -2.43 -1.48 14.30
N PRO A 102 -3.08 -2.29 13.43
CA PRO A 102 -4.32 -1.86 12.79
C PRO A 102 -5.39 -1.44 13.80
N ALA A 103 -5.99 -0.27 13.61
CA ALA A 103 -7.02 0.29 14.50
C ALA A 103 -8.28 -0.60 14.65
N SER A 104 -8.46 -1.56 13.77
CA SER A 104 -9.57 -2.53 13.78
C SER A 104 -9.29 -3.78 14.61
N LEU A 105 -8.11 -3.92 15.22
CA LEU A 105 -7.77 -5.13 15.99
C LEU A 105 -8.63 -5.23 17.28
N PRO A 106 -9.24 -6.40 17.54
CA PRO A 106 -9.88 -6.65 18.81
C PRO A 106 -8.84 -6.91 19.91
N GLU A 107 -9.26 -6.75 21.19
CA GLU A 107 -8.40 -6.88 22.38
C GLU A 107 -7.42 -8.06 22.32
N MET A 108 -7.93 -9.28 22.06
CA MET A 108 -7.09 -10.48 22.06
C MET A 108 -6.04 -10.48 20.93
N ALA A 109 -6.33 -9.82 19.81
CA ALA A 109 -5.36 -9.68 18.73
C ALA A 109 -4.29 -8.63 19.05
N VAL A 110 -4.63 -7.56 19.78
CA VAL A 110 -3.66 -6.59 20.32
C VAL A 110 -2.72 -7.29 21.28
N VAL A 111 -3.26 -8.04 22.26
CA VAL A 111 -2.46 -8.80 23.24
C VAL A 111 -1.56 -9.82 22.54
N GLY A 112 -2.11 -10.61 21.62
CA GLY A 112 -1.34 -11.60 20.86
C GLY A 112 -0.23 -10.98 20.00
N SER A 113 -0.49 -9.82 19.40
CA SER A 113 0.52 -9.07 18.63
C SER A 113 1.64 -8.56 19.54
N CYS A 114 1.31 -7.97 20.68
CA CYS A 114 2.31 -7.48 21.64
C CYS A 114 3.22 -8.59 22.13
N MET A 115 2.66 -9.76 22.43
CA MET A 115 3.42 -10.94 22.84
C MET A 115 4.30 -11.49 21.70
N LYS A 116 3.72 -11.65 20.52
CA LYS A 116 4.41 -12.24 19.35
C LYS A 116 5.60 -11.42 18.90
N PHE A 117 5.48 -10.10 18.96
CA PHE A 117 6.50 -9.17 18.47
C PHE A 117 7.32 -8.52 19.59
N ASP A 118 7.28 -9.08 20.81
CA ASP A 118 8.05 -8.60 21.98
C ASP A 118 7.93 -7.09 22.18
N ILE A 119 6.72 -6.56 22.12
CA ILE A 119 6.45 -5.14 22.30
C ILE A 119 6.78 -4.74 23.73
N ALA A 120 7.75 -3.84 23.92
CA ALA A 120 8.17 -3.32 25.22
C ALA A 120 7.31 -2.14 25.69
N ALA A 121 6.81 -1.33 24.74
CA ALA A 121 5.90 -0.22 25.02
C ALA A 121 4.89 -0.07 23.88
N ILE A 122 3.71 0.46 24.19
CA ILE A 122 2.66 0.75 23.22
C ILE A 122 2.09 2.14 23.48
N PHE A 123 2.07 2.98 22.45
CA PHE A 123 1.37 4.25 22.44
C PHE A 123 -0.05 4.03 21.93
N VAL A 124 -1.03 4.44 22.70
CA VAL A 124 -2.44 4.08 22.50
C VAL A 124 -3.29 5.33 22.46
N ARG A 125 -4.14 5.43 21.44
CA ARG A 125 -5.20 6.43 21.37
C ARG A 125 -6.17 6.22 22.53
N GLU A 126 -6.68 7.27 23.14
CA GLU A 126 -7.52 7.22 24.33
C GLU A 126 -8.72 6.26 24.18
N GLU A 127 -9.41 6.32 23.04
CA GLU A 127 -10.56 5.43 22.75
C GLU A 127 -10.20 3.94 22.69
N PHE A 128 -8.91 3.59 22.42
CA PHE A 128 -8.42 2.20 22.35
C PHE A 128 -7.80 1.70 23.66
N MET A 129 -7.64 2.56 24.67
CA MET A 129 -7.07 2.18 25.98
C MET A 129 -7.73 0.94 26.60
N PRO A 130 -9.07 0.77 26.55
CA PRO A 130 -9.71 -0.43 27.10
C PRO A 130 -9.23 -1.74 26.45
N LEU A 131 -8.81 -1.69 25.17
CA LEU A 131 -8.33 -2.87 24.42
C LEU A 131 -6.93 -3.31 24.85
N THR A 132 -6.27 -2.56 25.73
CA THR A 132 -4.93 -2.87 26.26
C THR A 132 -4.95 -3.36 27.69
N ALA A 133 -6.12 -3.49 28.31
CA ALA A 133 -6.26 -3.81 29.74
C ALA A 133 -5.65 -5.16 30.15
N LYS A 134 -5.55 -6.12 29.22
CA LYS A 134 -4.94 -7.44 29.46
C LYS A 134 -3.45 -7.53 29.15
N LEU A 135 -2.82 -6.43 28.71
CA LEU A 135 -1.39 -6.43 28.46
C LEU A 135 -0.60 -6.57 29.76
N GLN A 136 0.37 -7.48 29.76
CA GLN A 136 1.30 -7.67 30.86
C GLN A 136 2.73 -7.40 30.39
N ASN A 137 3.54 -6.79 31.24
CA ASN A 137 4.95 -6.46 30.95
C ASN A 137 5.16 -5.53 29.73
N VAL A 138 4.14 -4.80 29.31
CA VAL A 138 4.17 -3.79 28.26
C VAL A 138 3.84 -2.44 28.88
N LYS A 139 4.67 -1.43 28.65
CA LYS A 139 4.36 -0.05 29.07
C LYS A 139 3.26 0.53 28.18
N VAL A 140 2.08 0.74 28.71
CA VAL A 140 0.94 1.35 28.00
C VAL A 140 0.96 2.87 28.22
N LEU A 141 0.98 3.64 27.16
CA LEU A 141 1.22 5.08 27.16
C LEU A 141 0.17 5.78 26.28
N PRO A 142 -0.34 6.97 26.63
CA PRO A 142 -1.19 7.75 25.75
C PRO A 142 -0.45 8.14 24.45
N ALA A 143 -1.12 8.07 23.30
CA ALA A 143 -0.54 8.49 22.02
C ALA A 143 -0.11 9.98 22.00
N ALA A 144 -0.80 10.81 22.78
CA ALA A 144 -0.47 12.24 22.91
C ALA A 144 0.77 12.53 23.78
N SER A 145 1.44 11.52 24.35
CA SER A 145 2.61 11.71 25.26
C SER A 145 3.76 12.40 24.56
N ILE A 146 4.25 13.48 25.18
CA ILE A 146 5.32 14.32 24.68
C ILE A 146 6.09 14.95 25.87
N ALA A 147 7.41 15.14 25.75
CA ALA A 147 8.21 15.83 26.76
C ALA A 147 8.21 17.36 26.54
N GLU A 148 8.63 18.11 27.54
CA GLU A 148 8.85 19.55 27.43
C GLU A 148 10.13 19.83 26.61
N GLU A 149 11.19 19.07 26.86
CA GLU A 149 12.46 19.18 26.20
C GLU A 149 12.56 18.32 24.92
N SER A 150 13.45 18.69 24.03
CA SER A 150 13.77 17.96 22.81
C SER A 150 15.01 17.08 22.99
N ALA A 151 15.07 15.94 22.27
CA ALA A 151 16.27 15.13 22.19
C ALA A 151 16.80 15.10 20.74
N PRO A 152 18.13 15.02 20.54
CA PRO A 152 18.72 14.86 19.21
C PRO A 152 18.40 13.50 18.61
N VAL A 153 18.56 13.36 17.29
CA VAL A 153 18.48 12.08 16.59
C VAL A 153 19.53 11.12 17.13
N THR A 154 19.15 9.87 17.35
CA THR A 154 20.09 8.80 17.67
C THR A 154 20.76 8.32 16.39
N ILE A 155 22.08 8.30 16.38
CA ILE A 155 22.86 7.74 15.26
C ILE A 155 22.68 6.22 15.28
N VAL A 156 22.22 5.66 14.16
CA VAL A 156 22.01 4.23 13.98
C VAL A 156 22.64 3.77 12.67
N ASP A 157 22.99 2.49 12.60
CA ASP A 157 23.37 1.87 11.33
C ASP A 157 22.13 1.72 10.43
N LYS A 158 22.29 1.97 9.13
CA LYS A 158 21.20 1.84 8.15
C LYS A 158 20.62 0.43 8.03
N GLU A 159 21.39 -0.59 8.41
CA GLU A 159 20.93 -1.99 8.41
C GLU A 159 20.13 -2.36 9.68
N GLN A 160 20.14 -1.49 10.71
CA GLN A 160 19.29 -1.73 11.89
C GLN A 160 17.81 -1.76 11.50
N PRO A 161 17.01 -2.64 12.15
CA PRO A 161 15.57 -2.64 12.01
C PRO A 161 14.99 -1.26 12.38
N ALA A 162 14.13 -0.72 11.50
CA ALA A 162 13.40 0.51 11.73
C ALA A 162 11.93 0.25 12.06
N ALA A 163 11.31 -0.71 11.36
CA ALA A 163 9.91 -1.02 11.55
C ALA A 163 9.57 -2.48 11.24
N ILE A 164 8.48 -2.96 11.84
CA ILE A 164 7.88 -4.26 11.56
C ILE A 164 6.47 -4.02 11.01
N PHE A 165 6.17 -4.65 9.86
CA PHE A 165 4.85 -4.57 9.24
C PHE A 165 4.20 -5.95 9.14
N PHE A 166 2.90 -6.02 9.38
CA PHE A 166 2.13 -7.23 9.13
C PHE A 166 2.08 -7.54 7.63
N THR A 167 2.33 -8.80 7.28
CA THR A 167 2.06 -9.30 5.94
C THR A 167 0.84 -10.21 5.96
N GLY A 168 -0.01 -10.09 4.93
CA GLY A 168 -1.17 -10.95 4.76
C GLY A 168 -0.72 -12.35 4.35
N GLY A 169 -0.68 -13.29 5.29
CA GLY A 169 -0.55 -14.72 4.99
C GLY A 169 -1.93 -15.36 4.96
N THR A 170 -2.23 -16.16 3.93
CA THR A 170 -3.46 -16.97 3.84
C THR A 170 -3.52 -18.09 4.89
N THR A 171 -2.48 -18.26 5.73
CA THR A 171 -2.31 -19.37 6.70
C THR A 171 -2.62 -18.99 8.14
N GLY A 172 -3.45 -17.96 8.39
CA GLY A 172 -4.07 -17.70 9.70
C GLY A 172 -3.28 -16.89 10.73
N SER A 173 -1.94 -16.90 10.76
CA SER A 173 -1.16 -16.08 11.70
C SER A 173 -0.36 -15.01 10.96
N PRO A 174 -0.58 -13.70 11.21
CA PRO A 174 0.11 -12.64 10.50
C PRO A 174 1.63 -12.73 10.72
N LYS A 175 2.41 -12.59 9.64
CA LYS A 175 3.87 -12.52 9.69
C LYS A 175 4.30 -11.08 9.91
N GLY A 176 5.45 -10.86 10.53
CA GLY A 176 6.05 -9.53 10.65
C GLY A 176 7.25 -9.38 9.74
N ALA A 177 7.13 -8.63 8.66
CA ALA A 177 8.27 -8.27 7.82
C ALA A 177 9.08 -7.16 8.49
N VAL A 178 10.38 -7.40 8.68
CA VAL A 178 11.30 -6.45 9.31
C VAL A 178 11.95 -5.60 8.22
N LEU A 179 11.68 -4.30 8.25
CA LEU A 179 12.32 -3.33 7.37
C LEU A 179 13.44 -2.59 8.13
N SER A 180 14.66 -2.63 7.58
CA SER A 180 15.76 -1.80 8.05
C SER A 180 15.55 -0.34 7.67
N HIS A 181 16.33 0.58 8.28
CA HIS A 181 16.36 1.98 7.85
C HIS A 181 16.68 2.08 6.35
N ARG A 182 17.66 1.32 5.84
CA ARG A 182 18.02 1.27 4.42
C ARG A 182 16.81 0.92 3.54
N ALA A 183 16.12 -0.19 3.86
CA ALA A 183 15.00 -0.64 3.06
C ALA A 183 13.85 0.37 3.06
N PHE A 184 13.52 0.91 4.24
CA PHE A 184 12.47 1.89 4.40
C PHE A 184 12.78 3.19 3.64
N MET A 185 14.01 3.69 3.76
CA MET A 185 14.47 4.91 3.08
C MET A 185 14.56 4.75 1.57
N ARG A 186 14.92 3.55 1.06
CA ARG A 186 14.89 3.27 -0.38
C ARG A 186 13.47 3.34 -0.92
N GLY A 187 12.50 2.73 -0.23
CA GLY A 187 11.09 2.84 -0.58
C GLY A 187 10.60 4.30 -0.57
N GLY A 188 10.93 5.05 0.49
CA GLY A 188 10.59 6.47 0.60
C GLY A 188 11.20 7.33 -0.51
N TYR A 189 12.47 7.07 -0.87
CA TYR A 189 13.12 7.75 -1.98
C TYR A 189 12.48 7.40 -3.33
N ASN A 190 12.14 6.14 -3.58
CA ASN A 190 11.43 5.75 -4.80
C ASN A 190 10.07 6.46 -4.93
N ALA A 191 9.42 6.81 -3.82
CA ALA A 191 8.15 7.52 -3.84
C ALA A 191 8.23 8.99 -4.31
N ILE A 192 9.45 9.57 -4.52
CA ILE A 192 9.58 10.92 -5.10
C ILE A 192 9.31 10.94 -6.61
N PHE A 193 9.52 9.81 -7.30
CA PHE A 193 9.40 9.74 -8.75
C PHE A 193 7.93 9.79 -9.19
N LYS A 194 7.48 10.98 -9.54
CA LYS A 194 6.17 11.31 -10.06
C LYS A 194 6.31 12.30 -11.21
N PRO A 195 5.44 12.25 -12.24
CA PRO A 195 5.51 13.18 -13.34
C PRO A 195 5.38 14.64 -12.90
N GLY A 196 6.25 15.51 -13.43
CA GLY A 196 6.20 16.96 -13.24
C GLY A 196 6.84 17.47 -11.96
N LYS A 197 6.50 18.68 -11.56
CA LYS A 197 6.97 19.31 -10.32
C LYS A 197 6.37 18.59 -9.11
N VAL A 198 7.22 18.30 -8.12
CA VAL A 198 6.83 17.51 -6.94
C VAL A 198 7.03 18.26 -5.61
N ILE A 199 7.96 19.22 -5.54
CA ILE A 199 8.29 19.91 -4.27
C ILE A 199 7.26 20.98 -3.94
N GLY A 200 6.56 20.83 -2.79
CA GLY A 200 5.65 21.83 -2.21
C GLY A 200 4.40 22.14 -3.02
N VAL A 201 4.06 21.32 -4.01
CA VAL A 201 2.97 21.59 -4.96
C VAL A 201 1.71 20.76 -4.71
N HIS A 202 1.82 19.71 -3.86
CA HIS A 202 0.73 18.78 -3.66
C HIS A 202 0.10 18.86 -2.27
N ARG A 203 -1.18 18.51 -2.22
CA ARG A 203 -1.94 18.25 -1.01
C ARG A 203 -2.38 16.80 -1.02
N TYR A 204 -1.86 16.04 -0.07
CA TYR A 204 -2.12 14.62 0.12
C TYR A 204 -3.17 14.41 1.21
N ILE A 205 -3.76 13.23 1.23
CA ILE A 205 -4.59 12.73 2.34
C ILE A 205 -4.12 11.34 2.72
N ALA A 206 -3.93 11.08 4.01
CA ALA A 206 -3.54 9.78 4.55
C ALA A 206 -4.74 8.81 4.59
N LEU A 207 -5.36 8.52 3.43
CA LEU A 207 -6.52 7.63 3.32
C LEU A 207 -6.18 6.17 3.60
N LEU A 208 -4.97 5.73 3.26
CA LEU A 208 -4.52 4.36 3.49
C LEU A 208 -4.01 4.18 4.92
N PRO A 209 -4.25 3.01 5.54
CA PRO A 209 -3.76 2.74 6.88
C PRO A 209 -2.24 2.87 6.99
N LEU A 210 -1.74 3.57 8.02
CA LEU A 210 -0.31 3.68 8.31
C LEU A 210 0.31 2.33 8.71
N SER A 211 -0.51 1.35 9.12
CA SER A 211 -0.09 -0.03 9.38
C SER A 211 0.28 -0.83 8.13
N HIS A 212 0.10 -0.26 6.94
CA HIS A 212 0.51 -0.83 5.66
C HIS A 212 1.62 0.00 5.01
N VAL A 213 2.63 -0.67 4.46
CA VAL A 213 3.78 -0.01 3.80
C VAL A 213 3.34 0.95 2.69
N PHE A 214 2.24 0.69 1.99
CA PHE A 214 1.74 1.60 0.96
C PHE A 214 1.28 2.94 1.55
N GLY A 215 0.60 2.93 2.69
CA GLY A 215 0.16 4.15 3.38
C GLY A 215 1.34 4.96 3.95
N ILE A 216 2.26 4.30 4.64
CA ILE A 216 3.36 5.01 5.30
C ILE A 216 4.48 5.37 4.31
N ILE A 217 4.86 4.50 3.36
CA ILE A 217 5.97 4.75 2.44
C ILE A 217 5.52 5.60 1.24
N ALA A 218 4.57 5.12 0.41
CA ALA A 218 4.16 5.88 -0.77
C ALA A 218 3.33 7.11 -0.42
N GLY A 219 2.43 6.98 0.57
CA GLY A 219 1.57 8.08 1.02
C GLY A 219 2.33 9.11 1.85
N THR A 220 2.81 8.72 3.02
CA THR A 220 3.39 9.65 4.01
C THR A 220 4.83 10.05 3.69
N MET A 221 5.74 9.08 3.47
CA MET A 221 7.12 9.39 3.11
C MET A 221 7.22 10.11 1.76
N GLY A 222 6.45 9.65 0.75
CA GLY A 222 6.41 10.30 -0.56
C GLY A 222 5.90 11.75 -0.49
N CYS A 223 4.99 12.07 0.44
CA CYS A 223 4.55 13.43 0.73
C CYS A 223 5.67 14.26 1.37
N PHE A 224 6.29 13.74 2.43
CA PHE A 224 7.28 14.49 3.21
C PHE A 224 8.63 14.64 2.51
N TYR A 225 9.04 13.64 1.73
CA TYR A 225 10.26 13.74 0.92
C TYR A 225 10.20 14.88 -0.10
N THR A 226 9.00 15.20 -0.53
CA THR A 226 8.72 16.26 -1.52
C THR A 226 8.15 17.53 -0.90
N GLY A 227 8.27 17.74 0.44
CA GLY A 227 7.88 18.97 1.12
C GLY A 227 6.40 19.35 0.96
N ASN A 228 5.52 18.39 0.83
CA ASN A 228 4.09 18.59 0.58
C ASN A 228 3.26 18.55 1.87
N LEU A 229 2.00 19.00 1.78
CA LEU A 229 1.04 19.01 2.89
C LEU A 229 0.27 17.68 2.92
N LEU A 230 0.28 17.02 4.08
CA LEU A 230 -0.49 15.82 4.35
C LEU A 230 -1.67 16.12 5.28
N PHE A 231 -2.88 15.83 4.83
CA PHE A 231 -4.07 15.81 5.68
C PHE A 231 -4.21 14.44 6.34
N THR A 232 -4.44 14.44 7.65
CA THR A 232 -4.73 13.20 8.39
C THR A 232 -6.12 12.67 8.07
N CYS A 233 -6.32 11.36 8.26
CA CYS A 233 -7.59 10.68 7.99
C CYS A 233 -7.92 9.70 9.11
N GLU A 234 -8.57 10.16 10.15
CA GLU A 234 -8.99 9.31 11.27
C GLU A 234 -10.25 8.49 10.95
N ASP A 235 -11.12 9.04 10.11
CA ASP A 235 -12.31 8.37 9.56
C ASP A 235 -12.37 8.57 8.05
N MET A 236 -12.29 7.49 7.30
CA MET A 236 -12.23 7.53 5.83
C MET A 236 -13.52 8.10 5.23
N LYS A 237 -14.70 7.71 5.75
CA LYS A 237 -16.00 8.16 5.21
C LYS A 237 -16.18 9.66 5.44
N ALA A 238 -15.89 10.12 6.65
CA ALA A 238 -15.96 11.56 6.99
C ALA A 238 -14.96 12.37 6.16
N THR A 239 -13.74 11.86 5.96
CA THR A 239 -12.69 12.55 5.21
C THR A 239 -13.02 12.61 3.71
N ILE A 240 -13.55 11.54 3.11
CA ILE A 240 -14.03 11.55 1.72
C ILE A 240 -15.14 12.61 1.54
N GLY A 241 -16.06 12.73 2.49
CA GLY A 241 -17.09 13.77 2.47
C GLY A 241 -16.55 15.22 2.50
N LYS A 242 -15.29 15.40 2.94
CA LYS A 242 -14.61 16.70 3.02
C LYS A 242 -13.70 17.01 1.82
N LEU A 243 -13.62 16.15 0.81
CA LEU A 243 -12.79 16.38 -0.38
C LEU A 243 -13.01 17.75 -1.03
N PRO A 244 -14.25 18.26 -1.16
CA PRO A 244 -14.49 19.62 -1.70
C PRO A 244 -13.83 20.75 -0.90
N VAL A 245 -13.60 20.55 0.40
CA VAL A 245 -12.95 21.50 1.31
C VAL A 245 -11.44 21.32 1.31
N ILE A 246 -10.96 20.08 1.41
CA ILE A 246 -9.53 19.73 1.40
C ILE A 246 -8.90 20.10 0.06
N LYS A 247 -9.64 19.90 -1.03
CA LYS A 247 -9.17 20.11 -2.42
C LYS A 247 -7.83 19.41 -2.67
N PRO A 248 -7.75 18.07 -2.51
CA PRO A 248 -6.51 17.35 -2.72
C PRO A 248 -6.02 17.52 -4.15
N THR A 249 -4.71 17.51 -4.34
CA THR A 249 -4.11 17.54 -5.68
C THR A 249 -3.51 16.20 -6.05
N LEU A 250 -3.20 15.35 -5.06
CA LEU A 250 -2.70 14.00 -5.24
C LEU A 250 -3.33 13.05 -4.22
N LEU A 251 -3.77 11.90 -4.68
CA LEU A 251 -4.28 10.82 -3.82
C LEU A 251 -3.46 9.54 -4.02
N VAL A 252 -3.01 8.94 -2.91
CA VAL A 252 -2.42 7.60 -2.88
C VAL A 252 -3.47 6.66 -2.32
N ILE A 253 -4.07 5.84 -3.18
CA ILE A 253 -5.27 5.06 -2.85
C ILE A 253 -5.28 3.70 -3.55
N VAL A 254 -6.08 2.77 -3.06
CA VAL A 254 -6.28 1.45 -3.67
C VAL A 254 -7.48 1.46 -4.64
N PRO A 255 -7.58 0.50 -5.59
CA PRO A 255 -8.67 0.46 -6.57
C PRO A 255 -10.06 0.52 -5.95
N GLY A 256 -10.28 -0.12 -4.80
CA GLY A 256 -11.58 -0.06 -4.10
C GLY A 256 -11.98 1.35 -3.67
N ILE A 257 -11.02 2.21 -3.30
CA ILE A 257 -11.30 3.62 -3.00
C ILE A 257 -11.53 4.40 -4.31
N CYS A 258 -10.80 4.08 -5.39
CA CYS A 258 -11.06 4.66 -6.72
C CYS A 258 -12.50 4.39 -7.17
N ASP A 259 -13.02 3.18 -6.95
CA ASP A 259 -14.41 2.84 -7.27
C ASP A 259 -15.42 3.68 -6.48
N ILE A 260 -15.18 3.87 -5.19
CA ILE A 260 -16.02 4.73 -4.35
C ILE A 260 -16.02 6.16 -4.90
N LEU A 261 -14.84 6.70 -5.22
CA LEU A 261 -14.71 8.05 -5.76
C LEU A 261 -15.36 8.19 -7.14
N ALA A 262 -15.20 7.20 -8.02
CA ALA A 262 -15.86 7.16 -9.33
C ALA A 262 -17.39 7.17 -9.21
N GLY A 263 -17.95 6.41 -8.26
CA GLY A 263 -19.38 6.43 -7.93
C GLY A 263 -19.86 7.79 -7.44
N LEU A 264 -19.07 8.43 -6.55
CA LEU A 264 -19.40 9.77 -6.03
C LEU A 264 -19.30 10.86 -7.11
N VAL A 265 -18.32 10.76 -8.01
CA VAL A 265 -18.21 11.65 -9.16
C VAL A 265 -19.42 11.48 -10.10
N LYS A 266 -19.87 10.27 -10.36
CA LYS A 266 -21.09 10.03 -11.16
C LYS A 266 -22.32 10.67 -10.50
N MET A 267 -22.42 10.62 -9.17
CA MET A 267 -23.56 11.11 -8.40
C MET A 267 -23.57 12.64 -8.22
N TYR A 268 -22.42 13.22 -7.90
CA TYR A 268 -22.29 14.63 -7.49
C TYR A 268 -21.48 15.50 -8.47
N GLY A 269 -20.96 14.92 -9.55
CA GLY A 269 -20.08 15.57 -10.50
C GLY A 269 -18.61 15.64 -10.06
N PRO A 270 -17.69 15.97 -10.98
CA PRO A 270 -16.25 15.96 -10.73
C PRO A 270 -15.80 17.01 -9.68
N GLN A 271 -16.60 18.07 -9.45
CA GLN A 271 -16.35 19.06 -8.39
C GLN A 271 -16.32 18.44 -6.99
N PHE A 272 -16.91 17.26 -6.78
CA PHE A 272 -16.85 16.52 -5.52
C PHE A 272 -15.40 16.20 -5.11
N LEU A 273 -14.49 16.02 -6.07
CA LEU A 273 -13.06 15.81 -5.81
C LEU A 273 -12.31 17.09 -5.40
N GLY A 274 -13.00 18.22 -5.22
CA GLY A 274 -12.42 19.49 -4.79
C GLY A 274 -11.87 20.35 -5.93
N GLY A 275 -12.00 19.92 -7.20
CA GLY A 275 -11.64 20.69 -8.40
C GLY A 275 -10.15 20.95 -8.62
N GLN A 276 -9.26 20.30 -7.84
CA GLN A 276 -7.80 20.47 -7.93
C GLN A 276 -7.04 19.15 -8.03
N LEU A 277 -7.72 18.03 -8.08
CA LEU A 277 -7.08 16.72 -8.19
C LEU A 277 -6.37 16.63 -9.55
N ARG A 278 -5.08 16.36 -9.53
CA ARG A 278 -4.20 16.24 -10.70
C ARG A 278 -3.68 14.84 -10.90
N MET A 279 -3.51 14.07 -9.81
CA MET A 279 -2.89 12.77 -9.86
C MET A 279 -3.52 11.79 -8.88
N ILE A 280 -3.67 10.55 -9.32
CA ILE A 280 -3.95 9.39 -8.47
C ILE A 280 -2.80 8.40 -8.62
N ILE A 281 -2.26 7.93 -7.50
CA ILE A 281 -1.31 6.82 -7.43
C ILE A 281 -2.05 5.64 -6.80
N SER A 282 -2.26 4.58 -7.57
CA SER A 282 -2.96 3.39 -7.11
C SER A 282 -2.04 2.17 -7.04
N GLY A 283 -2.44 1.16 -6.31
CA GLY A 283 -1.65 -0.07 -6.17
C GLY A 283 -2.22 -1.03 -5.15
N ALA A 284 -1.40 -1.98 -4.74
CA ALA A 284 -1.73 -3.03 -3.79
C ALA A 284 -2.77 -4.07 -4.29
N ALA A 285 -3.48 -3.81 -5.37
CA ALA A 285 -4.38 -4.74 -6.05
C ALA A 285 -4.37 -4.47 -7.55
N ASN A 286 -4.95 -5.37 -8.35
CA ASN A 286 -5.14 -5.14 -9.77
C ASN A 286 -5.98 -3.87 -10.01
N VAL A 287 -5.54 -3.01 -10.93
CA VAL A 287 -6.22 -1.76 -11.30
C VAL A 287 -7.01 -2.01 -12.58
N PRO A 288 -8.35 -2.07 -12.53
CA PRO A 288 -9.15 -2.22 -13.73
C PRO A 288 -8.95 -1.04 -14.70
N PRO A 289 -8.75 -1.28 -16.01
CA PRO A 289 -8.57 -0.22 -17.02
C PRO A 289 -9.68 0.82 -17.02
N ARG A 290 -10.91 0.45 -16.68
CA ARG A 290 -12.03 1.39 -16.54
C ARG A 290 -11.76 2.52 -15.55
N LEU A 291 -11.03 2.26 -14.45
CA LEU A 291 -10.69 3.30 -13.48
C LEU A 291 -9.70 4.29 -14.06
N VAL A 292 -8.68 3.78 -14.77
CA VAL A 292 -7.73 4.63 -15.53
C VAL A 292 -8.52 5.54 -16.48
N ASN A 293 -9.42 4.96 -17.28
CA ASN A 293 -10.21 5.71 -18.27
C ASN A 293 -11.13 6.76 -17.63
N ILE A 294 -11.79 6.43 -16.51
CA ILE A 294 -12.67 7.37 -15.80
C ILE A 294 -11.90 8.61 -15.32
N PHE A 295 -10.77 8.40 -14.62
CA PHE A 295 -10.04 9.51 -14.03
C PHE A 295 -9.21 10.28 -15.06
N SER A 296 -8.62 9.61 -16.05
CA SER A 296 -7.94 10.28 -17.16
C SER A 296 -8.91 11.11 -18.00
N GLY A 297 -10.15 10.65 -18.19
CA GLY A 297 -11.22 11.42 -18.83
C GLY A 297 -11.63 12.69 -18.07
N LEU A 298 -11.30 12.77 -16.77
CA LEU A 298 -11.47 13.97 -15.94
C LEU A 298 -10.21 14.88 -15.94
N GLY A 299 -9.19 14.55 -16.72
CA GLY A 299 -7.91 15.24 -16.73
C GLY A 299 -7.03 14.94 -15.52
N VAL A 300 -7.29 13.84 -14.80
CA VAL A 300 -6.48 13.37 -13.67
C VAL A 300 -5.48 12.35 -14.17
N GLU A 301 -4.21 12.59 -13.96
CA GLU A 301 -3.13 11.65 -14.26
C GLU A 301 -3.27 10.41 -13.36
N PHE A 302 -3.28 9.23 -13.96
CA PHE A 302 -3.45 7.98 -13.23
C PHE A 302 -2.19 7.15 -13.33
N CYS A 303 -1.53 6.97 -12.18
CA CYS A 303 -0.34 6.13 -12.03
C CYS A 303 -0.68 4.94 -11.15
N PHE A 304 -0.02 3.82 -11.38
CA PHE A 304 -0.10 2.70 -10.44
C PHE A 304 1.17 1.87 -10.45
N GLY A 305 1.33 1.01 -9.45
CA GLY A 305 2.55 0.25 -9.34
C GLY A 305 2.39 -1.02 -8.52
N TYR A 306 3.50 -1.71 -8.41
CA TYR A 306 3.61 -3.00 -7.75
C TYR A 306 4.70 -2.96 -6.69
N GLY A 307 4.45 -3.70 -5.64
CA GLY A 307 5.40 -3.96 -4.58
C GLY A 307 4.78 -4.78 -3.45
N LEU A 308 5.64 -5.28 -2.62
CA LEU A 308 5.32 -6.13 -1.48
C LEU A 308 5.76 -5.42 -0.18
N THR A 309 5.29 -5.89 0.95
CA THR A 309 5.85 -5.45 2.24
C THR A 309 7.35 -5.77 2.30
N GLU A 310 7.73 -6.91 1.75
CA GLU A 310 9.09 -7.43 1.65
C GLU A 310 10.01 -6.62 0.73
N THR A 311 9.45 -5.76 -0.13
CA THR A 311 10.20 -4.84 -1.01
C THR A 311 10.03 -3.36 -0.60
N ALA A 312 9.67 -3.09 0.65
CA ALA A 312 9.36 -1.74 1.11
C ALA A 312 8.41 -1.01 0.15
N ASN A 313 7.41 -1.72 -0.34
CA ASN A 313 6.28 -1.28 -1.19
C ASN A 313 6.60 -1.02 -2.67
N LEU A 314 7.74 -0.39 -3.03
CA LEU A 314 7.94 0.17 -4.36
C LEU A 314 8.97 -0.62 -5.17
N THR A 315 8.49 -1.60 -5.97
CA THR A 315 9.29 -2.38 -6.91
C THR A 315 9.19 -1.83 -8.33
N SER A 316 7.97 -1.53 -8.79
CA SER A 316 7.75 -0.91 -10.09
C SER A 316 6.63 0.13 -10.07
N ALA A 317 6.60 1.01 -11.06
CA ALA A 317 5.52 1.95 -11.28
C ALA A 317 5.25 2.19 -12.77
N ASN A 318 3.97 2.35 -13.06
CA ASN A 318 3.43 2.70 -14.36
C ASN A 318 2.89 4.14 -14.30
N ALA A 319 3.60 5.05 -14.92
CA ALA A 319 3.17 6.45 -15.10
C ALA A 319 2.51 6.68 -16.47
N ASP A 320 2.44 5.65 -17.31
CA ASP A 320 1.73 5.68 -18.59
C ASP A 320 0.60 4.65 -18.60
N ALA A 321 -0.28 4.77 -17.62
CA ALA A 321 -1.37 3.83 -17.40
C ALA A 321 -2.40 3.79 -18.55
N VAL A 322 -2.47 4.84 -19.36
CA VAL A 322 -3.38 4.90 -20.52
C VAL A 322 -2.86 4.04 -21.66
N ALA A 323 -1.56 4.09 -21.94
CA ALA A 323 -0.94 3.30 -23.02
C ALA A 323 -0.72 1.84 -22.59
N HIS A 324 -0.43 1.61 -21.30
CA HIS A 324 -0.12 0.28 -20.74
C HIS A 324 -1.06 -0.08 -19.57
N PRO A 325 -2.38 -0.22 -19.79
CA PRO A 325 -3.39 -0.26 -18.71
C PRO A 325 -3.34 -1.51 -17.81
N THR A 326 -2.65 -2.57 -18.23
CA THR A 326 -2.50 -3.81 -17.43
C THR A 326 -1.07 -4.05 -16.94
N SER A 327 -0.11 -3.22 -17.39
CA SER A 327 1.28 -3.29 -16.92
C SER A 327 1.43 -2.65 -15.55
N ILE A 328 2.20 -3.28 -14.67
CA ILE A 328 2.64 -2.69 -13.40
C ILE A 328 3.85 -1.75 -13.56
N GLY A 329 4.21 -1.42 -14.79
CA GLY A 329 5.21 -0.41 -15.14
C GLY A 329 6.65 -0.89 -15.17
N LYS A 330 7.58 0.03 -14.99
CA LYS A 330 9.02 -0.22 -15.04
C LYS A 330 9.60 -0.34 -13.65
N ILE A 331 10.73 -1.06 -13.52
CA ILE A 331 11.42 -1.27 -12.25
C ILE A 331 12.08 0.02 -11.78
N TYR A 332 11.88 0.37 -10.52
CA TYR A 332 12.51 1.54 -9.90
C TYR A 332 14.04 1.45 -9.89
N PRO A 333 14.75 2.58 -9.95
CA PRO A 333 16.21 2.62 -9.87
C PRO A 333 16.76 1.96 -8.60
N GLY A 334 17.92 1.32 -8.72
CA GLY A 334 18.60 0.66 -7.61
C GLY A 334 18.03 -0.70 -7.25
N GLN A 335 17.24 -1.29 -8.12
CA GLN A 335 16.75 -2.65 -8.03
C GLN A 335 17.19 -3.45 -9.25
N GLU A 336 17.47 -4.72 -9.03
CA GLU A 336 17.72 -5.73 -10.06
C GLU A 336 16.57 -6.71 -10.09
N THR A 337 16.22 -7.21 -11.26
CA THR A 337 15.18 -8.22 -11.43
C THR A 337 15.63 -9.32 -12.37
N LYS A 338 15.16 -10.52 -12.12
CA LYS A 338 15.25 -11.65 -13.04
C LYS A 338 13.98 -12.49 -12.99
N ILE A 339 13.73 -13.24 -14.03
CA ILE A 339 12.63 -14.21 -14.07
C ILE A 339 13.25 -15.60 -13.98
N VAL A 340 12.77 -16.40 -12.99
CA VAL A 340 13.21 -17.77 -12.76
C VAL A 340 11.96 -18.64 -12.76
N ASP A 341 11.85 -19.56 -13.71
CA ASP A 341 10.68 -20.43 -13.90
C ASP A 341 9.34 -19.65 -13.96
N GLY A 342 9.38 -18.46 -14.61
CA GLY A 342 8.24 -17.55 -14.71
C GLY A 342 8.02 -16.64 -13.49
N GLU A 343 8.70 -16.88 -12.37
CA GLU A 343 8.61 -16.09 -11.14
C GLU A 343 9.51 -14.86 -11.20
N LEU A 344 8.97 -13.70 -10.78
CA LEU A 344 9.75 -12.48 -10.57
C LEU A 344 10.62 -12.63 -9.32
N TRP A 345 11.94 -12.46 -9.49
CA TRP A 345 12.88 -12.32 -8.40
C TRP A 345 13.42 -10.89 -8.37
N VAL A 346 13.53 -10.32 -7.17
CA VAL A 346 13.97 -8.93 -6.96
C VAL A 346 15.17 -8.90 -6.03
N LYS A 347 16.15 -8.03 -6.33
CA LYS A 347 17.29 -7.72 -5.47
C LYS A 347 17.48 -6.22 -5.41
N GLY A 348 17.79 -5.66 -4.23
CA GLY A 348 18.04 -4.23 -4.07
C GLY A 348 18.01 -3.76 -2.63
N ASP A 349 18.29 -2.48 -2.44
CA ASP A 349 18.34 -1.84 -1.12
C ASP A 349 16.95 -1.75 -0.45
N ASN A 350 15.88 -1.96 -1.19
CA ASN A 350 14.51 -1.93 -0.69
C ASN A 350 14.05 -3.25 -0.05
N LEU A 351 14.88 -4.29 -0.05
CA LEU A 351 14.47 -5.58 0.49
C LEU A 351 14.47 -5.59 2.03
N PHE A 352 13.47 -6.28 2.58
CA PHE A 352 13.35 -6.53 4.01
C PHE A 352 14.51 -7.38 4.56
N SER A 353 14.73 -7.33 5.87
CA SER A 353 15.77 -8.14 6.53
C SER A 353 15.32 -9.58 6.81
N GLY A 354 14.03 -9.88 6.65
CA GLY A 354 13.43 -11.18 6.89
C GLY A 354 12.15 -11.08 7.73
N TYR A 355 11.55 -12.23 8.05
CA TYR A 355 10.38 -12.31 8.92
C TYR A 355 10.80 -12.43 10.39
N TYR A 356 10.19 -11.63 11.25
CA TYR A 356 10.52 -11.60 12.68
C TYR A 356 10.31 -12.96 13.33
N LYS A 357 11.38 -13.52 13.95
CA LYS A 357 11.42 -14.85 14.59
C LYS A 357 10.97 -16.01 13.68
N ASP A 358 11.12 -15.88 12.36
CA ASP A 358 10.72 -16.91 11.41
C ASP A 358 11.84 -17.13 10.35
N PRO A 359 12.97 -17.72 10.76
CA PRO A 359 14.11 -17.94 9.85
C PRO A 359 13.79 -18.94 8.74
N ALA A 360 12.89 -19.89 8.97
CA ALA A 360 12.49 -20.87 7.95
C ALA A 360 11.79 -20.17 6.78
N ARG A 361 10.75 -19.38 7.05
CA ARG A 361 10.06 -18.62 6.00
C ARG A 361 10.94 -17.53 5.39
N THR A 362 11.90 -16.98 6.15
CA THR A 362 12.87 -16.04 5.60
C THR A 362 13.74 -16.73 4.55
N ALA A 363 14.25 -17.91 4.81
CA ALA A 363 15.04 -18.69 3.85
C ALA A 363 14.22 -19.17 2.63
N GLU A 364 12.91 -19.41 2.81
CA GLU A 364 12.00 -19.66 1.68
C GLU A 364 11.88 -18.44 0.77
N ALA A 365 11.82 -17.22 1.34
CA ALA A 365 11.61 -15.99 0.59
C ALA A 365 12.91 -15.37 0.06
N LEU A 366 13.99 -15.36 0.85
CA LEU A 366 15.28 -14.77 0.50
C LEU A 366 16.32 -15.87 0.23
N THR A 367 17.00 -15.76 -0.90
CA THR A 367 18.15 -16.61 -1.22
C THR A 367 19.41 -16.12 -0.47
N GLU A 368 20.40 -16.99 -0.31
CA GLU A 368 21.69 -16.63 0.34
C GLU A 368 22.44 -15.51 -0.39
N ASP A 369 22.26 -15.40 -1.71
CA ASP A 369 22.86 -14.34 -2.55
C ASP A 369 21.99 -13.08 -2.65
N GLY A 370 20.92 -12.99 -1.84
CA GLY A 370 20.13 -11.76 -1.61
C GLY A 370 19.01 -11.50 -2.61
N TRP A 371 18.49 -12.51 -3.30
CA TRP A 371 17.28 -12.38 -4.11
C TRP A 371 16.03 -12.71 -3.32
N LEU A 372 15.01 -11.85 -3.46
CA LEU A 372 13.66 -12.13 -2.98
C LEU A 372 12.89 -12.91 -4.05
N ARG A 373 12.37 -14.06 -3.69
CA ARG A 373 11.34 -14.80 -4.44
C ARG A 373 10.00 -14.15 -4.13
N THR A 374 9.38 -13.51 -5.13
CA THR A 374 8.13 -12.76 -4.89
C THR A 374 6.90 -13.65 -4.80
N GLY A 375 6.97 -14.84 -5.39
CA GLY A 375 5.84 -15.72 -5.60
C GLY A 375 4.89 -15.25 -6.69
N ASP A 376 5.23 -14.18 -7.43
CA ASP A 376 4.42 -13.62 -8.50
C ASP A 376 5.00 -14.01 -9.88
N LEU A 377 4.15 -14.56 -10.74
CA LEU A 377 4.48 -14.89 -12.12
C LEU A 377 4.41 -13.66 -13.00
N CYS A 378 5.35 -13.51 -13.92
CA CYS A 378 5.43 -12.29 -14.71
C CYS A 378 6.14 -12.47 -16.05
N HIS A 379 6.05 -11.44 -16.90
CA HIS A 379 6.90 -11.24 -18.07
C HIS A 379 7.19 -9.74 -18.25
N PHE A 380 8.23 -9.44 -19.04
CA PHE A 380 8.50 -8.10 -19.54
C PHE A 380 8.13 -8.05 -21.03
N ASP A 381 7.60 -6.90 -21.48
CA ASP A 381 7.50 -6.61 -22.91
C ASP A 381 8.84 -6.08 -23.47
N GLU A 382 8.85 -5.81 -24.80
CA GLU A 382 10.03 -5.31 -25.50
C GLU A 382 10.48 -3.92 -25.03
N ASP A 383 9.56 -3.12 -24.50
CA ASP A 383 9.80 -1.77 -23.96
C ASP A 383 10.21 -1.79 -22.47
N GLY A 384 10.25 -2.97 -21.85
CA GLY A 384 10.65 -3.19 -20.46
C GLY A 384 9.55 -2.86 -19.44
N TYR A 385 8.29 -2.88 -19.86
CA TYR A 385 7.15 -2.87 -18.94
C TYR A 385 6.91 -4.26 -18.36
N LEU A 386 6.65 -4.33 -17.07
CA LEU A 386 6.42 -5.57 -16.32
C LEU A 386 4.92 -5.86 -16.22
N TYR A 387 4.54 -7.10 -16.49
CA TYR A 387 3.17 -7.61 -16.38
C TYR A 387 3.13 -8.78 -15.40
N ILE A 388 2.23 -8.73 -14.41
CA ILE A 388 1.97 -9.86 -13.52
C ILE A 388 0.91 -10.75 -14.16
N THR A 389 1.22 -12.03 -14.31
CA THR A 389 0.32 -13.02 -14.93
C THR A 389 -0.32 -13.96 -13.93
N GLY A 390 0.14 -13.93 -12.66
CA GLY A 390 -0.45 -14.77 -11.62
C GLY A 390 0.39 -14.84 -10.37
N ARG A 391 -0.07 -15.73 -9.46
CA ARG A 391 0.62 -16.04 -8.21
C ARG A 391 0.82 -17.53 -8.06
N ILE A 392 2.04 -17.97 -7.81
CA ILE A 392 2.39 -19.41 -7.71
C ILE A 392 1.45 -20.15 -6.74
N LYS A 393 1.19 -19.56 -5.57
CA LYS A 393 0.33 -20.18 -4.54
C LYS A 393 -1.16 -20.20 -4.89
N ASN A 394 -1.59 -19.46 -5.90
CA ASN A 394 -2.99 -19.39 -6.33
C ASN A 394 -3.28 -20.26 -7.55
N LEU A 395 -2.25 -20.86 -8.15
CA LEU A 395 -2.40 -21.69 -9.33
C LEU A 395 -3.43 -22.81 -9.07
N ILE A 396 -4.37 -22.96 -9.99
CA ILE A 396 -5.31 -24.08 -10.03
C ILE A 396 -4.59 -25.23 -10.72
N ILE A 397 -4.43 -26.34 -10.01
CA ILE A 397 -3.82 -27.55 -10.56
C ILE A 397 -4.95 -28.42 -11.12
N LEU A 398 -5.05 -28.50 -12.45
CA LEU A 398 -6.06 -29.30 -13.10
C LEU A 398 -5.77 -30.80 -12.96
N SER A 399 -6.81 -31.62 -13.13
CA SER A 399 -6.69 -33.09 -13.04
C SER A 399 -5.72 -33.73 -14.04
N ASN A 400 -5.37 -33.01 -15.12
CA ASN A 400 -4.34 -33.40 -16.09
C ASN A 400 -2.92 -32.94 -15.69
N GLY A 401 -2.76 -32.30 -14.51
CA GLY A 401 -1.48 -31.78 -14.02
C GLY A 401 -1.10 -30.40 -14.55
N GLU A 402 -1.94 -29.77 -15.36
CA GLU A 402 -1.70 -28.43 -15.90
C GLU A 402 -1.99 -27.35 -14.84
N ASN A 403 -1.11 -26.35 -14.78
CA ASN A 403 -1.25 -25.20 -13.87
C ASN A 403 -1.93 -24.04 -14.58
N VAL A 404 -3.03 -23.55 -14.01
CA VAL A 404 -3.81 -22.42 -14.54
C VAL A 404 -3.77 -21.26 -13.55
N SER A 405 -3.36 -20.09 -14.01
CA SER A 405 -3.42 -18.86 -13.20
C SER A 405 -4.84 -18.32 -13.18
N PRO A 406 -5.48 -18.22 -11.99
CA PRO A 406 -6.77 -17.54 -11.86
C PRO A 406 -6.70 -16.08 -12.31
N GLU A 407 -5.60 -15.40 -11.97
CA GLU A 407 -5.40 -13.98 -12.29
C GLU A 407 -5.38 -13.74 -13.80
N ALA A 408 -4.73 -14.63 -14.57
CA ALA A 408 -4.71 -14.56 -16.03
C ALA A 408 -6.11 -14.74 -16.64
N LEU A 409 -6.94 -15.60 -16.03
CA LEU A 409 -8.32 -15.78 -16.45
C LEU A 409 -9.26 -14.64 -16.00
N GLU A 410 -8.88 -13.88 -14.96
CA GLU A 410 -9.62 -12.72 -14.47
C GLU A 410 -9.36 -11.46 -15.31
N GLU A 411 -8.19 -11.32 -15.91
CA GLU A 411 -7.78 -10.14 -16.67
C GLU A 411 -8.79 -9.73 -17.76
N PRO A 412 -9.32 -10.64 -18.62
CA PRO A 412 -10.32 -10.28 -19.62
C PRO A 412 -11.63 -9.72 -19.04
N PHE A 413 -12.00 -10.12 -17.79
CA PHE A 413 -13.17 -9.56 -17.10
C PHE A 413 -12.92 -8.12 -16.68
N TYR A 414 -11.73 -7.78 -16.18
CA TYR A 414 -11.39 -6.41 -15.81
C TYR A 414 -11.28 -5.46 -16.99
N ALA A 415 -11.08 -5.99 -18.20
CA ALA A 415 -11.13 -5.20 -19.43
C ALA A 415 -12.54 -4.75 -19.80
N ASP A 416 -13.58 -5.44 -19.30
CA ASP A 416 -14.99 -5.09 -19.56
C ASP A 416 -15.47 -4.00 -18.57
N PRO A 417 -16.00 -2.85 -19.06
CA PRO A 417 -16.41 -1.73 -18.20
C PRO A 417 -17.61 -2.05 -17.31
N CYS A 418 -18.37 -3.12 -17.62
CA CYS A 418 -19.52 -3.55 -16.83
C CYS A 418 -19.13 -4.48 -15.66
N VAL A 419 -17.85 -4.88 -15.54
CA VAL A 419 -17.35 -5.69 -14.45
C VAL A 419 -16.67 -4.82 -13.41
N ARG A 420 -17.04 -4.97 -12.15
CA ARG A 420 -16.35 -4.34 -11.01
C ARG A 420 -15.23 -5.20 -10.49
N ASP A 421 -15.54 -6.47 -10.17
CA ASP A 421 -14.58 -7.47 -9.71
C ASP A 421 -14.93 -8.85 -10.31
N ALA A 422 -13.92 -9.67 -10.50
CA ALA A 422 -14.04 -11.07 -10.86
C ALA A 422 -13.10 -11.92 -10.01
N MET A 423 -13.53 -13.12 -9.63
CA MET A 423 -12.73 -14.07 -8.90
C MET A 423 -12.86 -15.45 -9.55
N VAL A 424 -11.78 -15.89 -10.19
CA VAL A 424 -11.68 -17.26 -10.73
C VAL A 424 -11.15 -18.19 -9.66
N LYS A 425 -11.72 -19.38 -9.57
CA LYS A 425 -11.35 -20.39 -8.59
C LYS A 425 -11.64 -21.79 -9.10
N GLU A 426 -11.05 -22.76 -8.42
CA GLU A 426 -11.46 -24.15 -8.54
C GLU A 426 -12.85 -24.35 -7.92
N ASP A 427 -13.68 -25.18 -8.56
CA ASP A 427 -14.98 -25.63 -8.06
C ASP A 427 -15.27 -27.03 -8.60
N SER A 428 -16.43 -27.58 -8.27
CA SER A 428 -16.91 -28.85 -8.80
C SER A 428 -18.24 -28.70 -9.53
N LEU A 429 -18.40 -29.43 -10.62
CA LEU A 429 -19.65 -29.56 -11.35
C LEU A 429 -19.89 -31.05 -11.62
N MET A 430 -21.00 -31.60 -11.11
CA MET A 430 -21.34 -33.04 -11.20
C MET A 430 -20.20 -33.97 -10.75
N GLY A 431 -19.49 -33.57 -9.68
CA GLY A 431 -18.36 -34.34 -9.12
C GLY A 431 -17.06 -34.27 -9.91
N LYS A 432 -16.96 -33.43 -10.92
CA LYS A 432 -15.72 -33.17 -11.68
C LYS A 432 -15.16 -31.80 -11.31
N GLN A 433 -13.84 -31.70 -11.20
CA GLN A 433 -13.12 -30.45 -11.04
C GLN A 433 -13.37 -29.53 -12.25
N VAL A 434 -13.73 -28.28 -12.00
CA VAL A 434 -13.95 -27.27 -13.03
C VAL A 434 -13.37 -25.93 -12.61
N ILE A 435 -13.12 -25.06 -13.58
CA ILE A 435 -12.83 -23.67 -13.36
C ILE A 435 -14.14 -22.91 -13.25
N ALA A 436 -14.30 -22.14 -12.17
CA ALA A 436 -15.47 -21.33 -11.92
C ALA A 436 -15.10 -19.85 -11.82
N VAL A 437 -16.03 -18.95 -12.14
CA VAL A 437 -15.89 -17.52 -11.91
C VAL A 437 -17.06 -16.98 -11.09
N GLU A 438 -16.73 -16.14 -10.11
CA GLU A 438 -17.70 -15.26 -9.46
C GLU A 438 -17.47 -13.84 -10.00
N ILE A 439 -18.52 -13.19 -10.49
CA ILE A 439 -18.46 -11.87 -11.11
C ILE A 439 -19.31 -10.90 -10.30
N LEU A 440 -18.71 -9.77 -9.89
CA LEU A 440 -19.42 -8.64 -9.32
C LEU A 440 -19.60 -7.57 -10.40
N PRO A 441 -20.84 -7.31 -10.86
CA PRO A 441 -21.11 -6.29 -11.86
C PRO A 441 -20.81 -4.87 -11.36
N PHE A 442 -20.41 -3.99 -12.25
CA PHE A 442 -20.36 -2.55 -12.01
C PHE A 442 -21.75 -1.97 -12.29
N MET A 443 -22.64 -2.03 -11.30
CA MET A 443 -24.06 -1.65 -11.44
C MET A 443 -24.30 -0.28 -12.10
N PRO A 444 -23.46 0.76 -11.88
CA PRO A 444 -23.61 2.03 -12.60
C PRO A 444 -23.58 1.92 -14.13
N ALA A 445 -22.98 0.87 -14.70
CA ALA A 445 -22.95 0.65 -16.15
C ALA A 445 -24.27 0.11 -16.70
N PHE A 446 -25.14 -0.43 -15.84
CA PHE A 446 -26.42 -1.04 -16.24
C PHE A 446 -27.63 -0.11 -16.17
N ASP A 447 -27.48 1.06 -15.55
CA ASP A 447 -28.47 2.17 -15.54
C ASP A 447 -29.92 1.73 -15.25
N GLY A 448 -30.10 0.95 -14.18
CA GLY A 448 -31.43 0.49 -13.73
C GLY A 448 -32.00 -0.69 -14.48
N LYS A 449 -31.23 -1.38 -15.31
CA LYS A 449 -31.65 -2.62 -15.98
C LYS A 449 -32.07 -3.71 -14.99
N PRO A 450 -33.05 -4.56 -15.33
CA PRO A 450 -33.43 -5.72 -14.53
C PRO A 450 -32.24 -6.66 -14.31
N TRP A 451 -32.23 -7.35 -13.15
CA TRP A 451 -31.12 -8.25 -12.78
C TRP A 451 -30.90 -9.38 -13.81
N GLU A 452 -31.97 -9.89 -14.41
CA GLU A 452 -31.92 -10.92 -15.46
C GLU A 452 -31.08 -10.46 -16.68
N GLU A 453 -31.17 -9.17 -17.04
CA GLU A 453 -30.35 -8.61 -18.13
C GLU A 453 -28.86 -8.50 -17.73
N VAL A 454 -28.57 -8.25 -16.46
CA VAL A 454 -27.21 -8.24 -15.93
C VAL A 454 -26.62 -9.65 -15.98
N GLU A 455 -27.38 -10.66 -15.53
CA GLU A 455 -26.95 -12.07 -15.58
C GLU A 455 -26.74 -12.55 -17.03
N ASP A 456 -27.65 -12.21 -17.95
CA ASP A 456 -27.51 -12.55 -19.37
C ASP A 456 -26.28 -11.89 -20.00
N TYR A 457 -26.00 -10.62 -19.66
CA TYR A 457 -24.80 -9.94 -20.11
C TYR A 457 -23.53 -10.65 -19.63
N MET A 458 -23.45 -11.00 -18.34
CA MET A 458 -22.29 -11.68 -17.77
C MET A 458 -22.10 -13.09 -18.36
N ALA A 459 -23.19 -13.81 -18.61
CA ALA A 459 -23.12 -15.12 -19.28
C ALA A 459 -22.58 -15.01 -20.72
N LYS A 460 -23.00 -13.99 -21.47
CA LYS A 460 -22.46 -13.71 -22.81
C LYS A 460 -20.98 -13.32 -22.77
N LEU A 461 -20.57 -12.53 -21.77
CA LEU A 461 -19.17 -12.16 -21.57
C LEU A 461 -18.32 -13.40 -21.32
N VAL A 462 -18.73 -14.28 -20.41
CA VAL A 462 -18.02 -15.55 -20.16
C VAL A 462 -17.92 -16.40 -21.42
N LYS A 463 -19.00 -16.51 -22.20
CA LYS A 463 -18.98 -17.24 -23.47
C LYS A 463 -17.98 -16.63 -24.47
N LYS A 464 -17.90 -15.31 -24.53
CA LYS A 464 -16.93 -14.60 -25.39
C LYS A 464 -15.50 -14.88 -24.93
N ILE A 465 -15.22 -14.78 -23.63
CA ILE A 465 -13.88 -15.06 -23.06
C ILE A 465 -13.50 -16.53 -23.31
N ASN A 466 -14.40 -17.47 -23.09
CA ASN A 466 -14.15 -18.89 -23.32
C ASN A 466 -13.83 -19.23 -24.79
N ALA A 467 -14.28 -18.43 -25.76
CA ALA A 467 -13.97 -18.67 -27.16
C ALA A 467 -12.47 -18.53 -27.49
N ASP A 468 -11.76 -17.71 -26.70
CA ASP A 468 -10.33 -17.47 -26.87
C ASP A 468 -9.47 -18.38 -25.96
N LEU A 469 -10.09 -19.19 -25.08
CA LEU A 469 -9.38 -20.04 -24.13
C LEU A 469 -9.23 -21.48 -24.65
N PRO A 470 -8.11 -22.15 -24.31
CA PRO A 470 -7.98 -23.59 -24.50
C PRO A 470 -9.13 -24.33 -23.80
N THR A 471 -9.54 -25.46 -24.34
CA THR A 471 -10.67 -26.24 -23.79
C THR A 471 -10.50 -26.61 -22.31
N THR A 472 -9.25 -26.87 -21.88
CA THR A 472 -8.89 -27.20 -20.49
C THR A 472 -9.00 -26.00 -19.54
N HIS A 473 -8.91 -24.77 -20.06
CA HIS A 473 -8.96 -23.53 -19.28
C HIS A 473 -10.33 -22.87 -19.29
N GLN A 474 -11.33 -23.44 -19.98
CA GLN A 474 -12.65 -22.83 -20.08
C GLN A 474 -13.37 -22.80 -18.73
N ILE A 475 -14.02 -21.67 -18.49
CA ILE A 475 -14.83 -21.41 -17.30
C ILE A 475 -16.17 -22.13 -17.48
N MET A 476 -16.44 -23.12 -16.64
CA MET A 476 -17.60 -24.00 -16.74
C MET A 476 -18.73 -23.64 -15.79
N LYS A 477 -18.43 -22.85 -14.74
CA LYS A 477 -19.42 -22.42 -13.76
C LYS A 477 -19.33 -20.92 -13.54
N VAL A 478 -20.48 -20.24 -13.58
CA VAL A 478 -20.57 -18.78 -13.46
C VAL A 478 -21.53 -18.44 -12.33
N THR A 479 -21.12 -17.51 -11.47
CA THR A 479 -21.96 -16.93 -10.42
C THR A 479 -21.92 -15.42 -10.54
N VAL A 480 -23.05 -14.77 -10.76
CA VAL A 480 -23.15 -13.30 -10.74
C VAL A 480 -23.56 -12.87 -9.34
N ARG A 481 -22.71 -12.04 -8.70
CA ARG A 481 -22.89 -11.63 -7.31
C ARG A 481 -23.75 -10.37 -7.21
N LYS A 482 -24.62 -10.34 -6.21
CA LYS A 482 -25.34 -9.12 -5.78
C LYS A 482 -24.58 -8.37 -4.69
N GLU A 483 -23.79 -9.09 -3.89
CA GLU A 483 -23.06 -8.58 -2.75
C GLU A 483 -21.56 -8.49 -3.06
N ASP A 484 -20.89 -7.51 -2.46
CA ASP A 484 -19.44 -7.34 -2.59
C ASP A 484 -18.68 -8.58 -2.08
N PHE A 485 -17.50 -8.77 -2.60
CA PHE A 485 -16.55 -9.75 -2.06
C PHE A 485 -16.11 -9.34 -0.65
N LYS A 486 -15.79 -10.33 0.18
CA LYS A 486 -15.03 -10.05 1.41
C LYS A 486 -13.70 -9.41 1.02
N ARG A 487 -13.32 -8.35 1.75
CA ARG A 487 -12.09 -7.62 1.48
C ARG A 487 -11.13 -7.71 2.65
N THR A 488 -9.84 -7.71 2.35
CA THR A 488 -8.78 -7.58 3.35
C THR A 488 -8.75 -6.17 3.92
N GLY A 489 -7.96 -5.93 4.99
CA GLY A 489 -7.75 -4.57 5.52
C GLY A 489 -7.18 -3.56 4.51
N SER A 490 -6.53 -4.05 3.44
CA SER A 490 -6.07 -3.26 2.29
C SER A 490 -7.08 -3.20 1.14
N MET A 491 -8.35 -3.53 1.39
CA MET A 491 -9.45 -3.49 0.41
C MET A 491 -9.29 -4.43 -0.80
N LYS A 492 -8.38 -5.40 -0.77
CA LYS A 492 -8.27 -6.46 -1.79
C LYS A 492 -9.40 -7.47 -1.63
N VAL A 493 -9.86 -8.05 -2.74
CA VAL A 493 -10.75 -9.23 -2.72
C VAL A 493 -10.02 -10.37 -1.99
N ALA A 494 -10.66 -10.90 -0.95
CA ALA A 494 -10.10 -12.02 -0.20
C ALA A 494 -10.42 -13.33 -0.95
N ARG A 495 -9.39 -14.05 -1.37
CA ARG A 495 -9.53 -15.44 -1.85
C ARG A 495 -9.63 -16.34 -0.61
N VAL A 496 -10.82 -16.89 -0.35
CA VAL A 496 -11.10 -17.79 0.78
C VAL A 496 -11.25 -19.21 0.28
#